data_4c687743d8fb1609b38fa1ebf23bb29c
#
_entry.id   4c687743d8fb1609b38fa1ebf23bb29c
#
_cell.length_a   1.000
_cell.length_b   1.000
_cell.length_c   1.000
_cell.angle_alpha   90.00
_cell.angle_beta   90.00
_cell.angle_gamma   90.00
#
_symmetry.space_group_name_H-M   'P 1'
#
loop_
_entity.id
_entity.type
_entity.pdbx_description
1 polymer ?
#
loop_
_entity_poly.entity_id
_entity_poly.type
_entity_poly.pdbx_seq_one_letter_code
_entity_poly.pdbx_strand_id
1 'polypeptide(L)'
;MPTFDALVDELLVATAASRVTLRLDTPGEVYPVVAEACAPGVRSISGATEIDLRRAETFRFLEREQRLLVQTDCLVDDPVAPAELIELYGVRAQMLAPLVRGDRLVGIISVHHAGWPRKWTDAEVAALEAGAARALAELGPDR
;
A
#
# COMPACT_ATOMS: atom_id res chain seq x y z
N MET A 1 3.15 18.33 -11.51
CA MET A 1 3.16 16.99 -10.88
C MET A 1 1.91 16.83 -10.05
N PRO A 2 1.18 15.75 -10.24
CA PRO A 2 0.04 15.48 -9.36
C PRO A 2 0.53 15.19 -7.96
N THR A 3 -0.23 15.60 -6.98
CA THR A 3 0.01 15.23 -5.59
C THR A 3 -1.11 14.29 -5.13
N PHE A 4 -0.75 13.33 -4.29
CA PHE A 4 -1.67 12.29 -3.82
C PHE A 4 -1.98 12.45 -2.32
N ASP A 5 -1.63 13.59 -1.73
CA ASP A 5 -1.80 13.81 -0.29
C ASP A 5 -3.27 13.72 0.14
N ALA A 6 -4.17 14.34 -0.62
CA ALA A 6 -5.60 14.26 -0.33
C ALA A 6 -6.12 12.83 -0.44
N LEU A 7 -5.65 12.07 -1.42
CA LEU A 7 -6.06 10.69 -1.64
C LEU A 7 -5.70 9.81 -0.45
N VAL A 8 -4.45 9.88 0.03
CA VAL A 8 -4.03 9.04 1.16
C VAL A 8 -4.72 9.46 2.46
N ASP A 9 -4.96 10.77 2.66
CA ASP A 9 -5.69 11.28 3.81
C ASP A 9 -7.13 10.78 3.82
N GLU A 10 -7.82 10.83 2.69
CA GLU A 10 -9.19 10.34 2.54
C GLU A 10 -9.27 8.83 2.77
N LEU A 11 -8.33 8.08 2.25
CA LEU A 11 -8.27 6.63 2.47
C LEU A 11 -8.01 6.28 3.94
N LEU A 12 -7.17 7.05 4.62
CA LEU A 12 -6.92 6.82 6.04
C LEU A 12 -8.21 6.96 6.85
N VAL A 13 -9.00 7.99 6.55
CA VAL A 13 -10.30 8.20 7.20
C VAL A 13 -11.29 7.09 6.84
N ALA A 14 -11.42 6.78 5.55
CA ALA A 14 -12.38 5.79 5.07
C ALA A 14 -12.13 4.39 5.62
N THR A 15 -10.87 4.03 5.86
CA THR A 15 -10.49 2.71 6.35
C THR A 15 -10.25 2.68 7.86
N ALA A 16 -10.15 3.85 8.51
CA ALA A 16 -9.74 3.97 9.92
C ALA A 16 -8.47 3.17 10.19
N ALA A 17 -7.55 3.18 9.25
CA ALA A 17 -6.31 2.44 9.33
C ALA A 17 -5.24 3.20 10.13
N SER A 18 -4.11 2.53 10.35
CA SER A 18 -2.96 3.15 11.02
C SER A 18 -2.13 4.00 10.06
N ARG A 19 -1.99 3.53 8.82
CA ARG A 19 -1.17 4.20 7.81
C ARG A 19 -1.68 3.88 6.40
N VAL A 20 -1.62 4.87 5.51
CA VAL A 20 -1.83 4.67 4.07
C VAL A 20 -0.62 5.24 3.35
N THR A 21 -0.01 4.46 2.44
CA THR A 21 1.10 4.93 1.61
C THR A 21 0.77 4.71 0.15
N LEU A 22 1.27 5.61 -0.69
CA LEU A 22 1.25 5.45 -2.13
C LEU A 22 2.68 5.45 -2.64
N ARG A 23 3.05 4.42 -3.36
CA ARG A 23 4.36 4.25 -3.97
C ARG A 23 4.23 4.24 -5.47
N LEU A 24 5.16 4.89 -6.16
CA LEU A 24 5.20 4.91 -7.61
C LEU A 24 6.55 4.41 -8.11
N ASP A 25 6.52 3.63 -9.20
CA ASP A 25 7.72 3.22 -9.89
C ASP A 25 8.46 4.46 -10.39
N THR A 26 9.69 4.64 -9.94
CA THR A 26 10.49 5.84 -10.22
C THR A 26 11.87 5.39 -10.73
N PRO A 27 12.32 5.93 -11.86
CA PRO A 27 13.66 5.57 -12.38
C PRO A 27 14.77 5.77 -11.34
N GLY A 28 15.59 4.73 -11.16
CA GLY A 28 16.71 4.75 -10.23
C GLY A 28 16.34 4.46 -8.78
N GLU A 29 15.06 4.24 -8.47
CA GLU A 29 14.57 3.95 -7.14
C GLU A 29 13.65 2.74 -7.16
N VAL A 30 13.37 2.18 -5.98
CA VAL A 30 12.49 1.00 -5.86
C VAL A 30 11.19 1.43 -5.19
N TYR A 31 10.24 1.89 -6.00
CA TYR A 31 8.89 2.26 -5.56
C TYR A 31 8.92 3.13 -4.29
N PRO A 32 9.54 4.33 -4.36
CA PRO A 32 9.57 5.21 -3.19
C PRO A 32 8.17 5.63 -2.78
N VAL A 33 7.99 5.92 -1.49
CA VAL A 33 6.75 6.50 -0.98
C VAL A 33 6.66 7.93 -1.48
N VAL A 34 5.61 8.25 -2.25
CA VAL A 34 5.37 9.59 -2.78
C VAL A 34 4.27 10.33 -2.02
N ALA A 35 3.46 9.60 -1.25
CA ALA A 35 2.46 10.19 -0.35
C ALA A 35 2.21 9.24 0.81
N GLU A 36 1.97 9.81 1.99
CA GLU A 36 1.72 9.03 3.20
C GLU A 36 0.78 9.77 4.12
N ALA A 37 -0.16 9.03 4.72
CA ALA A 37 -0.99 9.51 5.82
C ALA A 37 -0.87 8.54 6.98
N CYS A 38 -0.62 9.07 8.19
CA CYS A 38 -0.48 8.29 9.40
C CYS A 38 -1.48 8.75 10.45
N ALA A 39 -2.09 7.82 11.16
CA ALA A 39 -2.88 8.12 12.34
C ALA A 39 -1.95 8.68 13.45
N PRO A 40 -2.48 9.42 14.44
CA PRO A 40 -1.65 9.98 15.50
C PRO A 40 -0.82 8.89 16.20
N GLY A 41 0.48 9.16 16.39
CA GLY A 41 1.39 8.24 17.05
C GLY A 41 1.92 7.10 16.18
N VAL A 42 1.49 6.99 14.95
CA VAL A 42 1.95 5.94 14.04
C VAL A 42 3.25 6.36 13.37
N ARG A 43 4.24 5.46 13.38
CA ARG A 43 5.54 5.71 12.78
C ARG A 43 5.45 5.80 11.25
N SER A 44 6.06 6.84 10.68
CA SER A 44 6.20 6.99 9.24
C SER A 44 7.14 5.92 8.66
N ILE A 45 6.79 5.44 7.47
CA ILE A 45 7.63 4.51 6.70
C ILE A 45 8.27 5.24 5.50
N SER A 46 7.95 6.50 5.29
CA SER A 46 8.51 7.30 4.20
C SER A 46 10.02 7.43 4.38
N GLY A 47 10.77 7.14 3.30
CA GLY A 47 12.23 7.17 3.33
C GLY A 47 12.88 5.96 4.01
N ALA A 48 12.10 4.99 4.48
CA ALA A 48 12.64 3.78 5.11
C ALA A 48 13.40 2.93 4.09
N THR A 49 14.54 2.40 4.50
CA THR A 49 15.41 1.56 3.65
C THR A 49 15.48 0.11 4.13
N GLU A 50 14.85 -0.21 5.26
CA GLU A 50 14.92 -1.55 5.85
C GLU A 50 14.12 -2.59 5.07
N ILE A 51 13.12 -2.15 4.29
CA ILE A 51 12.26 -3.04 3.52
C ILE A 51 12.74 -3.08 2.06
N ASP A 52 13.18 -4.25 1.62
CA ASP A 52 13.52 -4.46 0.22
C ASP A 52 12.26 -5.00 -0.51
N LEU A 53 11.55 -4.09 -1.18
CA LEU A 53 10.30 -4.43 -1.86
C LEU A 53 10.50 -5.48 -2.96
N ARG A 54 11.65 -5.45 -3.66
CA ARG A 54 11.88 -6.39 -4.77
C ARG A 54 11.97 -7.84 -4.29
N ARG A 55 12.34 -8.04 -3.02
CA ARG A 55 12.42 -9.36 -2.40
C ARG A 55 11.12 -9.76 -1.69
N ALA A 56 10.20 -8.82 -1.51
CA ALA A 56 8.94 -9.08 -0.81
C ALA A 56 8.03 -9.97 -1.65
N GLU A 57 7.51 -11.02 -1.05
CA GLU A 57 6.57 -11.91 -1.73
C GLU A 57 5.26 -11.22 -2.05
N THR A 58 4.86 -10.26 -1.20
CA THR A 58 3.66 -9.44 -1.44
C THR A 58 3.82 -8.59 -2.69
N PHE A 59 5.02 -8.03 -2.90
CA PHE A 59 5.31 -7.26 -4.11
C PHE A 59 5.23 -8.14 -5.36
N ARG A 60 5.82 -9.33 -5.30
CA ARG A 60 5.77 -10.30 -6.40
C ARG A 60 4.36 -10.76 -6.70
N PHE A 61 3.54 -10.91 -5.65
CA PHE A 61 2.12 -11.21 -5.82
C PHE A 61 1.43 -10.11 -6.63
N LEU A 62 1.64 -8.84 -6.29
CA LEU A 62 1.03 -7.72 -7.00
C LEU A 62 1.49 -7.64 -8.46
N GLU A 63 2.77 -7.91 -8.73
CA GLU A 63 3.28 -7.95 -10.10
C GLU A 63 2.63 -9.07 -10.92
N ARG A 64 2.51 -10.24 -10.32
CA ARG A 64 2.03 -11.43 -11.02
C ARG A 64 0.52 -11.47 -11.16
N GLU A 65 -0.19 -11.24 -10.05
CA GLU A 65 -1.64 -11.39 -10.00
C GLU A 65 -2.39 -10.13 -10.41
N GLN A 66 -1.79 -8.96 -10.21
CA GLN A 66 -2.33 -7.65 -10.60
C GLN A 66 -3.75 -7.41 -10.04
N ARG A 67 -3.95 -7.80 -8.79
CA ARG A 67 -5.22 -7.62 -8.06
C ARG A 67 -4.95 -7.30 -6.60
N LEU A 68 -5.99 -6.82 -5.90
CA LEU A 68 -5.89 -6.51 -4.48
C LEU A 68 -5.41 -7.72 -3.67
N LEU A 69 -4.55 -7.43 -2.71
CA LEU A 69 -4.17 -8.37 -1.66
C LEU A 69 -4.80 -7.88 -0.35
N VAL A 70 -5.56 -8.74 0.30
CA VAL A 70 -6.21 -8.43 1.58
C VAL A 70 -5.70 -9.44 2.62
N GLN A 71 -5.04 -8.95 3.65
CA GLN A 71 -4.49 -9.79 4.71
C GLN A 71 -5.03 -9.37 6.07
N THR A 72 -5.69 -10.29 6.74
CA THR A 72 -6.28 -10.11 8.06
C THR A 72 -5.22 -10.26 9.16
N ASP A 73 -4.25 -11.15 8.97
CA ASP A 73 -3.16 -11.37 9.92
C ASP A 73 -1.86 -11.64 9.15
N CYS A 74 -0.99 -10.65 9.13
CA CYS A 74 0.28 -10.72 8.41
C CYS A 74 1.26 -11.75 8.96
N LEU A 75 1.03 -12.28 10.17
CA LEU A 75 1.90 -13.32 10.74
C LEU A 75 1.61 -14.69 10.15
N VAL A 76 0.40 -14.91 9.62
CA VAL A 76 -0.03 -16.24 9.17
C VAL A 76 -0.53 -16.27 7.73
N ASP A 77 -0.90 -15.14 7.15
CA ASP A 77 -1.46 -15.07 5.80
C ASP A 77 -0.38 -15.17 4.73
N ASP A 78 -0.74 -15.76 3.59
CA ASP A 78 0.11 -15.80 2.40
C ASP A 78 -0.37 -14.76 1.37
N PRO A 79 0.53 -14.21 0.57
CA PRO A 79 1.99 -14.32 0.63
C PRO A 79 2.57 -13.65 1.86
N VAL A 80 3.78 -14.05 2.26
CA VAL A 80 4.42 -13.55 3.47
C VAL A 80 4.75 -12.06 3.34
N ALA A 81 4.31 -11.27 4.32
CA ALA A 81 4.67 -9.85 4.39
C ALA A 81 6.14 -9.70 4.80
N PRO A 82 6.80 -8.59 4.43
CA PRO A 82 8.18 -8.35 4.88
C PRO A 82 8.30 -8.39 6.40
N ALA A 83 9.27 -9.14 6.90
CA ALA A 83 9.49 -9.27 8.35
C ALA A 83 9.70 -7.91 9.01
N GLU A 84 10.44 -7.02 8.36
CA GLU A 84 10.72 -5.67 8.86
C GLU A 84 9.45 -4.84 9.04
N LEU A 85 8.47 -5.04 8.16
CA LEU A 85 7.19 -4.35 8.25
C LEU A 85 6.46 -4.72 9.55
N ILE A 86 6.53 -5.97 9.93
CA ILE A 86 5.93 -6.48 11.16
C ILE A 86 6.76 -6.08 12.38
N GLU A 87 8.07 -6.36 12.34
CA GLU A 87 8.96 -6.18 13.49
C GLU A 87 9.23 -4.72 13.83
N LEU A 88 9.47 -3.89 12.80
CA LEU A 88 9.85 -2.49 13.02
C LEU A 88 8.66 -1.54 13.03
N TYR A 89 7.60 -1.87 12.29
CA TYR A 89 6.44 -0.97 12.13
C TYR A 89 5.17 -1.52 12.77
N GLY A 90 5.21 -2.74 13.28
CA GLY A 90 4.09 -3.34 14.01
C GLY A 90 2.87 -3.67 13.17
N VAL A 91 3.02 -3.78 11.85
CA VAL A 91 1.88 -4.06 10.96
C VAL A 91 1.40 -5.48 11.19
N ARG A 92 0.09 -5.63 11.42
CA ARG A 92 -0.54 -6.94 11.66
C ARG A 92 -1.62 -7.28 10.65
N ALA A 93 -2.20 -6.30 9.99
CA ALA A 93 -3.15 -6.49 8.90
C ALA A 93 -2.88 -5.47 7.82
N GLN A 94 -3.18 -5.81 6.57
CA GLN A 94 -2.96 -4.89 5.46
C GLN A 94 -3.84 -5.19 4.27
N MET A 95 -4.03 -4.15 3.45
CA MET A 95 -4.55 -4.28 2.09
C MET A 95 -3.55 -3.60 1.16
N LEU A 96 -3.27 -4.23 0.03
CA LEU A 96 -2.38 -3.68 -0.99
C LEU A 96 -3.13 -3.63 -2.32
N ALA A 97 -3.14 -2.47 -2.96
CA ALA A 97 -3.75 -2.30 -4.27
C ALA A 97 -2.67 -2.03 -5.30
N PRO A 98 -2.58 -2.84 -6.35
CA PRO A 98 -1.65 -2.56 -7.44
C PRO A 98 -2.20 -1.45 -8.33
N LEU A 99 -1.33 -0.55 -8.77
CA LEU A 99 -1.63 0.39 -9.84
C LEU A 99 -1.03 -0.21 -11.11
N VAL A 100 -1.88 -0.62 -12.02
CA VAL A 100 -1.46 -1.33 -13.24
C VAL A 100 -1.82 -0.51 -14.46
N ARG A 101 -0.85 -0.31 -15.32
CA ARG A 101 -1.04 0.37 -16.59
C ARG A 101 -0.62 -0.58 -17.71
N GLY A 102 -1.60 -0.97 -18.54
CA GLY A 102 -1.38 -2.08 -19.47
C GLY A 102 -1.26 -3.36 -18.68
N ASP A 103 -0.13 -4.02 -18.75
CA ASP A 103 0.18 -5.22 -17.97
C ASP A 103 1.34 -4.99 -16.99
N ARG A 104 1.69 -3.72 -16.75
CA ARG A 104 2.85 -3.34 -15.94
C ARG A 104 2.42 -2.70 -14.62
N LEU A 105 3.01 -3.15 -13.53
CA LEU A 105 2.84 -2.54 -12.22
C LEU A 105 3.57 -1.19 -12.20
N VAL A 106 2.85 -0.10 -11.94
CA VAL A 106 3.41 1.25 -11.91
C VAL A 106 3.34 1.90 -10.53
N GLY A 107 2.63 1.29 -9.60
CA GLY A 107 2.52 1.81 -8.25
C GLY A 107 1.79 0.86 -7.33
N ILE A 108 1.75 1.20 -6.05
CA ILE A 108 1.11 0.42 -5.01
C ILE A 108 0.50 1.37 -3.99
N ILE A 109 -0.75 1.13 -3.61
CA ILE A 109 -1.35 1.77 -2.44
C ILE A 109 -1.39 0.72 -1.33
N SER A 110 -0.81 1.04 -0.18
CA SER A 110 -0.80 0.16 0.98
C SER A 110 -1.64 0.76 2.10
N VAL A 111 -2.49 -0.06 2.71
CA VAL A 111 -3.29 0.30 3.89
C VAL A 111 -2.84 -0.61 5.01
N HIS A 112 -2.25 -0.05 6.06
CA HIS A 112 -1.66 -0.80 7.17
C HIS A 112 -2.46 -0.62 8.45
N HIS A 113 -2.66 -1.73 9.19
CA HIS A 113 -3.17 -1.71 10.55
C HIS A 113 -2.12 -2.30 11.48
N ALA A 114 -1.71 -1.52 12.47
CA ALA A 114 -0.70 -1.92 13.44
C ALA A 114 -1.33 -2.46 14.72
N GLY A 115 -0.60 -3.34 15.39
CA GLY A 115 -0.90 -3.80 16.74
C GLY A 115 -1.55 -5.17 16.83
N TRP A 116 -2.56 -5.46 16.02
CA TRP A 116 -3.29 -6.73 16.07
C TRP A 116 -3.95 -7.04 14.73
N PRO A 117 -4.38 -8.31 14.50
CA PRO A 117 -5.11 -8.69 13.29
C PRO A 117 -6.41 -7.91 13.15
N ARG A 118 -6.84 -7.71 11.91
CA ARG A 118 -8.06 -6.96 11.61
C ARG A 118 -8.72 -7.54 10.37
N LYS A 119 -10.04 -7.74 10.46
CA LYS A 119 -10.84 -8.10 9.31
C LYS A 119 -11.32 -6.83 8.62
N TRP A 120 -10.95 -6.67 7.35
CA TRP A 120 -11.33 -5.51 6.54
C TRP A 120 -12.77 -5.69 6.07
N THR A 121 -13.55 -4.60 6.08
CA THR A 121 -14.94 -4.62 5.61
C THR A 121 -15.00 -4.47 4.10
N ASP A 122 -16.13 -4.88 3.51
CA ASP A 122 -16.36 -4.69 2.07
C ASP A 122 -16.30 -3.22 1.67
N ALA A 123 -16.81 -2.32 2.53
CA ALA A 123 -16.74 -0.89 2.30
C ALA A 123 -15.30 -0.36 2.29
N GLU A 124 -14.45 -0.90 3.17
CA GLU A 124 -13.02 -0.52 3.21
C GLU A 124 -12.27 -1.01 1.98
N VAL A 125 -12.54 -2.23 1.55
CA VAL A 125 -11.98 -2.78 0.31
C VAL A 125 -12.43 -1.94 -0.89
N ALA A 126 -13.71 -1.60 -0.97
CA ALA A 126 -14.25 -0.78 -2.05
C ALA A 126 -13.63 0.62 -2.07
N ALA A 127 -13.37 1.22 -0.90
CA ALA A 127 -12.71 2.52 -0.80
C ALA A 127 -11.30 2.45 -1.38
N LEU A 128 -10.56 1.38 -1.09
CA LEU A 128 -9.21 1.20 -1.63
C LEU A 128 -9.24 1.00 -3.14
N GLU A 129 -10.19 0.21 -3.65
CA GLU A 129 -10.33 0.01 -5.10
C GLU A 129 -10.64 1.32 -5.82
N ALA A 130 -11.54 2.13 -5.27
CA ALA A 130 -11.87 3.44 -5.82
C ALA A 130 -10.65 4.38 -5.76
N GLY A 131 -9.88 4.33 -4.69
CA GLY A 131 -8.64 5.09 -4.54
C GLY A 131 -7.60 4.71 -5.58
N ALA A 132 -7.45 3.43 -5.87
CA ALA A 132 -6.53 2.96 -6.90
C ALA A 132 -6.93 3.46 -8.29
N ALA A 133 -8.21 3.40 -8.62
CA ALA A 133 -8.72 3.91 -9.90
C ALA A 133 -8.48 5.42 -10.02
N ARG A 134 -8.71 6.17 -8.95
CA ARG A 134 -8.47 7.62 -8.90
C ARG A 134 -6.98 7.94 -9.09
N ALA A 135 -6.10 7.20 -8.43
CA ALA A 135 -4.66 7.39 -8.55
C ALA A 135 -4.19 7.18 -9.99
N LEU A 136 -4.67 6.11 -10.64
CA LEU A 136 -4.35 5.86 -12.05
C LEU A 136 -4.83 6.98 -12.96
N ALA A 137 -6.05 7.49 -12.73
CA ALA A 137 -6.59 8.60 -13.50
C ALA A 137 -5.73 9.87 -13.33
N GLU A 138 -5.27 10.14 -12.12
CA GLU A 138 -4.43 11.32 -11.83
C GLU A 138 -3.02 11.18 -12.43
N LEU A 139 -2.50 9.95 -12.56
CA LEU A 139 -1.21 9.73 -13.24
C LEU A 139 -1.29 10.06 -14.73
N GLY A 140 -2.48 9.97 -15.31
CA GLY A 140 -2.67 10.21 -16.73
C GLY A 140 -2.15 9.07 -17.60
N PRO A 141 -2.21 9.24 -18.94
CA PRO A 141 -1.79 8.20 -19.87
C PRO A 141 -0.28 7.97 -19.80
N ASP A 142 0.12 6.75 -20.14
CA ASP A 142 1.52 6.37 -20.26
C ASP A 142 2.15 7.15 -21.42
N ARG A 143 3.40 7.56 -21.27
CA ARG A 143 4.11 8.34 -22.26
C ARG A 143 5.35 7.62 -22.77
#